data_31542c36e368d9120d01419e9563c474
#
_entry.id   31542c36e368d9120d01419e9563c474
#
_cell.length_a   1.000
_cell.length_b   1.000
_cell.length_c   1.000
_cell.angle_alpha   90.00
_cell.angle_beta   90.00
_cell.angle_gamma   90.00
#
_symmetry.space_group_name_H-M   'P 1'
#
loop_
_entity.id
_entity.type
_entity.pdbx_description
1 polymer ?
#
loop_
_entity_poly.entity_id
_entity_poly.type
_entity_poly.pdbx_seq_one_letter_code
_entity_poly.pdbx_strand_id
1 'polypeptide(L)'
;MPDEFTKFDYIIIGAGSAGCLLANRLSANPNNQVLLLEAGKNDLYPWIHIPVGYLHCIGNPRTDWMYTTEAEAGLNGRKQKYPRGKTLGGCSSINGMIYMRGQARDYDNWAKLTNDERWNWQHSLDAFKSHEDHYRLDEGLDPPTNDNGRFSDMHGHGGEWRIEKQRLHWDVLDSFSDAVEQLGIEKIDDFNTGDNAGVGYFDVNQRRGWRWSTSKAFLHPIKSRPNLTLWTQAQVEKISLSHNTDYHFQCTGAVVQRKGKQVEVKAKREVILAAGAINSPQILQLSGIGPGSLLKKYGIGVKLDLPVGDNLQDHLQIRAVYKVKGTRTLNTL
;
A
#
# COMPACT_ATOMS: atom_id res chain seq x y z
N MET A 1 -20.69 -25.85 -20.87
CA MET A 1 -21.55 -24.78 -20.36
C MET A 1 -20.71 -23.53 -20.32
N PRO A 2 -21.10 -22.40 -20.88
CA PRO A 2 -20.34 -21.16 -20.77
C PRO A 2 -20.41 -20.72 -19.31
N ASP A 3 -19.26 -20.53 -18.72
CA ASP A 3 -19.04 -20.28 -17.29
C ASP A 3 -19.80 -19.05 -16.79
N GLU A 4 -20.86 -19.26 -16.04
CA GLU A 4 -21.57 -18.24 -15.25
C GLU A 4 -20.67 -17.52 -14.24
N PHE A 5 -19.48 -18.09 -13.96
CA PHE A 5 -18.47 -17.58 -13.01
C PHE A 5 -17.53 -16.52 -13.59
N THR A 6 -17.70 -16.09 -14.82
CA THR A 6 -16.74 -15.19 -15.49
C THR A 6 -17.19 -13.73 -15.56
N LYS A 7 -18.37 -13.36 -15.05
CA LYS A 7 -18.88 -11.99 -15.12
C LYS A 7 -19.09 -11.39 -13.73
N PHE A 8 -18.36 -10.32 -13.45
CA PHE A 8 -18.45 -9.56 -12.19
C PHE A 8 -18.83 -8.11 -12.51
N ASP A 9 -19.37 -7.39 -11.52
CA ASP A 9 -19.60 -5.96 -11.69
C ASP A 9 -18.26 -5.23 -11.60
N TYR A 10 -17.42 -5.60 -10.63
CA TYR A 10 -16.10 -5.05 -10.42
C TYR A 10 -15.04 -6.14 -10.35
N ILE A 11 -13.91 -5.91 -11.02
CA ILE A 11 -12.71 -6.74 -10.90
C ILE A 11 -11.59 -5.88 -10.30
N ILE A 12 -11.09 -6.25 -9.14
CA ILE A 12 -9.97 -5.58 -8.47
C ILE A 12 -8.71 -6.43 -8.64
N ILE A 13 -7.70 -5.86 -9.26
CA ILE A 13 -6.42 -6.53 -9.56
C ILE A 13 -5.40 -6.11 -8.51
N GLY A 14 -5.05 -7.04 -7.60
CA GLY A 14 -4.16 -6.87 -6.48
C GLY A 14 -4.91 -6.72 -5.15
N ALA A 15 -4.69 -7.65 -4.22
CA ALA A 15 -5.20 -7.59 -2.84
C ALA A 15 -4.17 -6.96 -1.89
N GLY A 16 -3.53 -5.89 -2.34
CA GLY A 16 -2.68 -5.01 -1.53
C GLY A 16 -3.50 -4.03 -0.69
N SER A 17 -2.86 -2.96 -0.22
CA SER A 17 -3.50 -1.97 0.66
C SER A 17 -4.77 -1.38 0.06
N ALA A 18 -4.70 -0.86 -1.16
CA ALA A 18 -5.84 -0.29 -1.84
C ALA A 18 -6.91 -1.34 -2.19
N GLY A 19 -6.48 -2.49 -2.73
CA GLY A 19 -7.43 -3.52 -3.17
C GLY A 19 -8.24 -4.14 -2.04
N CYS A 20 -7.65 -4.35 -0.86
CA CYS A 20 -8.38 -4.83 0.32
C CYS A 20 -9.47 -3.84 0.76
N LEU A 21 -9.16 -2.53 0.80
CA LEU A 21 -10.11 -1.49 1.14
C LEU A 21 -11.22 -1.39 0.08
N LEU A 22 -10.86 -1.36 -1.19
CA LEU A 22 -11.84 -1.28 -2.29
C LEU A 22 -12.78 -2.49 -2.30
N ALA A 23 -12.26 -3.70 -2.07
CA ALA A 23 -13.08 -4.89 -1.94
C ALA A 23 -14.10 -4.77 -0.79
N ASN A 24 -13.66 -4.19 0.35
CA ASN A 24 -14.54 -3.91 1.49
C ASN A 24 -15.67 -2.96 1.10
N ARG A 25 -15.33 -1.82 0.52
CA ARG A 25 -16.30 -0.75 0.20
C ARG A 25 -17.24 -1.15 -0.93
N LEU A 26 -16.74 -1.73 -2.02
CA LEU A 26 -17.56 -2.10 -3.18
C LEU A 26 -18.51 -3.27 -2.88
N SER A 27 -18.07 -4.27 -2.11
CA SER A 27 -18.90 -5.40 -1.72
C SER A 27 -19.87 -5.09 -0.56
N ALA A 28 -19.83 -3.89 0.01
CA ALA A 28 -20.83 -3.44 1.00
C ALA A 28 -22.24 -3.35 0.39
N ASN A 29 -22.33 -3.02 -0.88
CA ASN A 29 -23.59 -3.13 -1.62
C ASN A 29 -23.75 -4.59 -2.09
N PRO A 30 -24.76 -5.34 -1.58
CA PRO A 30 -24.98 -6.75 -1.91
C PRO A 30 -25.30 -7.01 -3.38
N ASN A 31 -25.72 -5.99 -4.12
CA ASN A 31 -26.00 -6.08 -5.55
C ASN A 31 -24.74 -6.05 -6.43
N ASN A 32 -23.59 -5.66 -5.89
CA ASN A 32 -22.33 -5.67 -6.61
C ASN A 32 -21.65 -7.03 -6.49
N GLN A 33 -21.41 -7.70 -7.59
CA GLN A 33 -20.56 -8.89 -7.65
C GLN A 33 -19.10 -8.46 -7.82
N VAL A 34 -18.28 -8.66 -6.78
CA VAL A 34 -16.89 -8.18 -6.74
C VAL A 34 -15.92 -9.36 -6.80
N LEU A 35 -14.98 -9.30 -7.74
CA LEU A 35 -13.84 -10.22 -7.81
C LEU A 35 -12.58 -9.51 -7.36
N LEU A 36 -11.91 -10.05 -6.35
CA LEU A 36 -10.58 -9.62 -5.89
C LEU A 36 -9.52 -10.65 -6.29
N LEU A 37 -8.53 -10.23 -7.06
CA LEU A 37 -7.45 -11.07 -7.58
C LEU A 37 -6.14 -10.79 -6.85
N GLU A 38 -5.46 -11.84 -6.38
CA GLU A 38 -4.14 -11.76 -5.76
C GLU A 38 -3.20 -12.80 -6.36
N ALA A 39 -2.03 -12.34 -6.79
CA ALA A 39 -1.00 -13.20 -7.35
C ALA A 39 -0.36 -14.12 -6.31
N GLY A 40 -0.21 -13.62 -5.10
CA GLY A 40 0.37 -14.34 -3.96
C GLY A 40 -0.59 -15.30 -3.29
N LYS A 41 -0.13 -15.87 -2.19
CA LYS A 41 -0.89 -16.77 -1.33
C LYS A 41 -1.73 -15.97 -0.31
N ASN A 42 -2.48 -16.71 0.52
CA ASN A 42 -3.10 -16.14 1.72
C ASN A 42 -2.04 -15.66 2.73
N ASP A 43 -2.49 -14.88 3.70
CA ASP A 43 -1.67 -14.30 4.77
C ASP A 43 -1.56 -15.18 6.02
N LEU A 44 -1.69 -16.51 5.90
CA LEU A 44 -1.59 -17.43 7.04
C LEU A 44 -0.15 -17.74 7.49
N TYR A 45 0.86 -17.15 6.83
CA TYR A 45 2.25 -17.33 7.24
C TYR A 45 2.50 -16.60 8.57
N PRO A 46 2.89 -17.30 9.65
CA PRO A 46 2.93 -16.72 11.00
C PRO A 46 3.76 -15.44 11.13
N TRP A 47 4.88 -15.37 10.40
CA TRP A 47 5.77 -14.21 10.42
C TRP A 47 5.16 -12.92 9.86
N ILE A 48 4.09 -13.01 9.05
CA ILE A 48 3.32 -11.85 8.63
C ILE A 48 2.69 -11.15 9.85
N HIS A 49 2.27 -11.91 10.86
CA HIS A 49 1.50 -11.37 11.97
C HIS A 49 2.35 -10.84 13.11
N ILE A 50 3.56 -11.38 13.26
CA ILE A 50 4.50 -11.00 14.31
C ILE A 50 5.23 -9.73 13.85
N PRO A 51 5.29 -8.63 14.65
CA PRO A 51 5.91 -7.37 14.20
C PRO A 51 7.33 -7.52 13.65
N VAL A 52 8.23 -8.16 14.40
CA VAL A 52 9.62 -8.42 13.96
C VAL A 52 9.70 -9.41 12.80
N GLY A 53 8.64 -10.14 12.54
CA GLY A 53 8.54 -11.15 11.49
C GLY A 53 8.71 -10.63 10.06
N TYR A 54 8.63 -9.30 9.85
CA TYR A 54 8.90 -8.71 8.55
C TYR A 54 10.32 -9.06 8.04
N LEU A 55 11.27 -9.29 8.93
CA LEU A 55 12.63 -9.74 8.59
C LEU A 55 12.64 -11.14 7.94
N HIS A 56 11.63 -11.97 8.19
CA HIS A 56 11.45 -13.28 7.58
C HIS A 56 10.50 -13.26 6.37
N CYS A 57 9.83 -12.14 6.13
CA CYS A 57 8.92 -11.94 4.99
C CYS A 57 9.62 -11.27 3.81
N ILE A 58 10.46 -10.25 4.09
CA ILE A 58 11.29 -9.57 3.07
C ILE A 58 12.40 -10.53 2.62
N GLY A 59 12.57 -10.64 1.30
CA GLY A 59 13.53 -11.58 0.71
C GLY A 59 13.09 -13.04 0.75
N ASN A 60 11.82 -13.30 1.05
CA ASN A 60 11.23 -14.63 1.04
C ASN A 60 10.27 -14.78 -0.15
N PRO A 61 10.53 -15.67 -1.12
CA PRO A 61 9.71 -15.81 -2.33
C PRO A 61 8.25 -16.26 -2.05
N ARG A 62 7.95 -16.70 -0.81
CA ARG A 62 6.59 -17.00 -0.36
C ARG A 62 5.74 -15.74 -0.22
N THR A 63 6.35 -14.61 0.17
CA THR A 63 5.67 -13.36 0.57
C THR A 63 6.18 -12.12 -0.14
N ASP A 64 7.28 -12.23 -0.89
CA ASP A 64 7.96 -11.14 -1.58
C ASP A 64 8.08 -11.46 -3.09
N TRP A 65 7.91 -10.47 -3.93
CA TRP A 65 8.14 -10.56 -5.38
C TRP A 65 9.62 -10.71 -5.73
N MET A 66 10.53 -10.43 -4.81
CA MET A 66 11.97 -10.54 -4.97
C MET A 66 12.55 -9.63 -6.06
N TYR A 67 11.95 -8.47 -6.30
CA TYR A 67 12.45 -7.55 -7.30
C TYR A 67 13.84 -7.01 -6.98
N THR A 68 14.60 -6.77 -8.03
CA THR A 68 15.90 -6.09 -7.97
C THR A 68 15.92 -5.07 -9.12
N THR A 69 16.35 -3.85 -8.81
CA THR A 69 16.47 -2.80 -9.83
C THR A 69 17.56 -3.13 -10.84
N GLU A 70 17.51 -2.52 -12.01
CA GLU A 70 18.68 -2.42 -12.85
C GLU A 70 19.77 -1.56 -12.19
N ALA A 71 20.95 -1.55 -12.77
CA ALA A 71 22.05 -0.73 -12.26
C ALA A 71 21.76 0.76 -12.50
N GLU A 72 21.77 1.55 -11.42
CA GLU A 72 21.43 2.97 -11.46
C GLU A 72 22.70 3.84 -11.41
N ALA A 73 22.85 4.72 -12.39
CA ALA A 73 24.01 5.63 -12.46
C ALA A 73 24.10 6.55 -11.22
N GLY A 74 22.98 7.09 -10.76
CA GLY A 74 22.88 7.90 -9.54
C GLY A 74 23.23 7.16 -8.25
N LEU A 75 23.30 5.85 -8.28
CA LEU A 75 23.70 4.99 -7.15
C LEU A 75 25.06 4.30 -7.39
N ASN A 76 25.94 4.90 -8.18
CA ASN A 76 27.26 4.35 -8.53
C ASN A 76 27.16 2.96 -9.18
N GLY A 77 26.19 2.74 -10.05
CA GLY A 77 25.99 1.47 -10.75
C GLY A 77 25.43 0.34 -9.88
N ARG A 78 24.96 0.63 -8.66
CA ARG A 78 24.41 -0.41 -7.77
C ARG A 78 23.01 -0.84 -8.21
N LYS A 79 22.74 -2.12 -8.07
CA LYS A 79 21.41 -2.71 -8.09
C LYS A 79 20.88 -2.80 -6.67
N GLN A 80 19.62 -2.49 -6.47
CA GLN A 80 18.98 -2.57 -5.16
C GLN A 80 17.88 -3.62 -5.13
N LYS A 81 17.79 -4.35 -4.01
CA LYS A 81 16.61 -5.17 -3.74
C LYS A 81 15.41 -4.24 -3.51
N TYR A 82 14.30 -4.55 -4.15
CA TYR A 82 13.08 -3.74 -4.09
C TYR A 82 11.90 -4.61 -3.62
N PRO A 83 11.80 -4.89 -2.31
CA PRO A 83 10.81 -5.79 -1.75
C PRO A 83 9.39 -5.29 -2.01
N ARG A 84 8.52 -6.17 -2.49
CA ARG A 84 7.07 -5.93 -2.65
C ARG A 84 6.29 -7.15 -2.20
N GLY A 85 5.23 -6.92 -1.41
CA GLY A 85 4.43 -8.01 -0.87
C GLY A 85 3.71 -8.81 -1.96
N LYS A 86 3.85 -10.13 -1.93
CA LYS A 86 3.16 -11.11 -2.79
C LYS A 86 2.28 -12.01 -1.94
N THR A 87 1.29 -11.42 -1.33
CA THR A 87 0.34 -12.07 -0.40
C THR A 87 -0.85 -11.16 -0.15
N LEU A 88 -1.94 -11.67 0.44
CA LEU A 88 -3.04 -10.82 0.91
C LEU A 88 -2.53 -9.71 1.84
N GLY A 89 -3.02 -8.49 1.62
CA GLY A 89 -2.55 -7.28 2.27
C GLY A 89 -1.33 -6.63 1.58
N GLY A 90 -0.70 -7.31 0.60
CA GLY A 90 0.43 -6.76 -0.15
C GLY A 90 1.56 -6.28 0.75
N CYS A 91 2.07 -5.07 0.49
CA CYS A 91 3.17 -4.49 1.28
C CYS A 91 2.81 -4.25 2.75
N SER A 92 1.54 -4.02 3.11
CA SER A 92 1.14 -3.88 4.52
C SER A 92 1.36 -5.17 5.34
N SER A 93 1.48 -6.32 4.66
CA SER A 93 1.78 -7.62 5.30
C SER A 93 3.26 -7.86 5.53
N ILE A 94 4.17 -7.10 4.89
CA ILE A 94 5.61 -7.33 4.97
C ILE A 94 6.45 -6.10 5.35
N ASN A 95 5.86 -4.89 5.45
CA ASN A 95 6.55 -3.65 5.80
C ASN A 95 6.89 -3.55 7.30
N GLY A 96 7.61 -2.49 7.70
CA GLY A 96 7.94 -2.17 9.09
C GLY A 96 6.79 -1.57 9.90
N MET A 97 5.57 -1.50 9.37
CA MET A 97 4.34 -1.03 10.03
C MET A 97 4.32 0.45 10.42
N ILE A 98 5.28 1.24 10.05
CA ILE A 98 5.28 2.68 10.33
C ILE A 98 4.02 3.30 9.72
N TYR A 99 3.27 4.05 10.54
CA TYR A 99 2.16 4.86 10.08
C TYR A 99 2.65 6.28 9.79
N MET A 100 2.56 6.69 8.54
CA MET A 100 3.00 7.98 8.06
C MET A 100 2.10 8.43 6.91
N ARG A 101 1.47 9.61 7.04
CA ARG A 101 0.62 10.16 5.98
C ARG A 101 1.40 10.98 4.95
N GLY A 102 2.54 11.54 5.32
CA GLY A 102 3.29 12.50 4.51
C GLY A 102 2.96 13.95 4.87
N GLN A 103 3.24 14.87 3.97
CA GLN A 103 3.04 16.31 4.21
C GLN A 103 1.81 16.82 3.47
N ALA A 104 1.14 17.82 4.03
CA ALA A 104 -0.02 18.48 3.41
C ALA A 104 0.28 18.95 1.99
N ARG A 105 1.46 19.53 1.80
CA ARG A 105 1.91 20.03 0.48
C ARG A 105 2.03 18.94 -0.59
N ASP A 106 2.23 17.67 -0.21
CA ASP A 106 2.31 16.58 -1.19
C ASP A 106 0.94 16.37 -1.85
N TYR A 107 -0.13 16.39 -1.06
CA TYR A 107 -1.51 16.27 -1.53
C TYR A 107 -1.97 17.53 -2.29
N ASP A 108 -1.63 18.72 -1.80
CA ASP A 108 -1.93 19.98 -2.50
C ASP A 108 -1.22 20.06 -3.86
N ASN A 109 -0.02 19.49 -3.97
CA ASN A 109 0.66 19.33 -5.24
C ASN A 109 -0.06 18.33 -6.17
N TRP A 110 -0.59 17.24 -5.65
CA TRP A 110 -1.40 16.33 -6.45
C TRP A 110 -2.67 17.00 -6.96
N ALA A 111 -3.36 17.79 -6.13
CA ALA A 111 -4.52 18.57 -6.57
C ALA A 111 -4.18 19.51 -7.73
N LYS A 112 -3.05 20.21 -7.63
CA LYS A 112 -2.57 21.10 -8.71
C LYS A 112 -2.21 20.32 -9.98
N LEU A 113 -1.46 19.23 -9.87
CA LEU A 113 -1.02 18.42 -11.02
C LEU A 113 -2.18 17.76 -11.76
N THR A 114 -3.20 17.33 -11.04
CA THR A 114 -4.38 16.68 -11.61
C THR A 114 -5.51 17.65 -11.97
N ASN A 115 -5.39 18.91 -11.54
CA ASN A 115 -6.48 19.89 -11.57
C ASN A 115 -7.77 19.37 -10.93
N ASP A 116 -7.63 18.70 -9.79
CA ASP A 116 -8.72 18.06 -9.07
C ASP A 116 -8.52 18.25 -7.55
N GLU A 117 -9.31 19.19 -6.98
CA GLU A 117 -9.24 19.55 -5.56
C GLU A 117 -9.54 18.39 -4.59
N ARG A 118 -10.15 17.31 -5.06
CA ARG A 118 -10.37 16.11 -4.23
C ARG A 118 -9.08 15.44 -3.76
N TRP A 119 -7.94 15.78 -4.35
CA TRP A 119 -6.61 15.31 -3.96
C TRP A 119 -5.89 16.22 -2.96
N ASN A 120 -6.43 17.38 -2.61
CA ASN A 120 -5.78 18.29 -1.65
C ASN A 120 -5.73 17.68 -0.23
N TRP A 121 -4.97 18.33 0.64
CA TRP A 121 -4.79 17.86 2.01
C TRP A 121 -6.10 17.69 2.78
N GLN A 122 -7.01 18.66 2.70
CA GLN A 122 -8.25 18.62 3.48
C GLN A 122 -9.10 17.40 3.14
N HIS A 123 -9.33 17.11 1.85
CA HIS A 123 -10.07 15.92 1.44
C HIS A 123 -9.32 14.63 1.76
N SER A 124 -7.99 14.64 1.65
CA SER A 124 -7.16 13.51 2.03
C SER A 124 -7.19 13.24 3.53
N LEU A 125 -7.19 14.29 4.37
CA LEU A 125 -7.32 14.19 5.82
C LEU A 125 -8.65 13.55 6.21
N ASP A 126 -9.76 13.98 5.62
CA ASP A 126 -11.08 13.39 5.85
C ASP A 126 -11.11 11.90 5.46
N ALA A 127 -10.46 11.54 4.35
CA ALA A 127 -10.34 10.15 3.93
C ALA A 127 -9.51 9.32 4.93
N PHE A 128 -8.39 9.84 5.44
CA PHE A 128 -7.59 9.18 6.49
C PHE A 128 -8.40 8.96 7.75
N LYS A 129 -9.04 10.00 8.27
CA LYS A 129 -9.86 9.93 9.50
C LYS A 129 -11.00 8.93 9.37
N SER A 130 -11.58 8.79 8.19
CA SER A 130 -12.75 7.92 7.96
C SER A 130 -12.49 6.43 8.21
N HIS A 131 -11.25 5.98 8.15
CA HIS A 131 -10.90 4.56 8.36
C HIS A 131 -9.91 4.32 9.50
N GLU A 132 -9.44 5.37 10.17
CA GLU A 132 -8.53 5.27 11.31
C GLU A 132 -9.24 4.84 12.60
N ASP A 133 -8.48 4.12 13.42
CA ASP A 133 -8.79 3.79 14.81
C ASP A 133 -7.53 4.06 15.64
N HIS A 134 -7.35 5.32 16.05
CA HIS A 134 -6.13 5.78 16.71
C HIS A 134 -6.20 5.60 18.22
N TYR A 135 -5.17 4.97 18.84
CA TYR A 135 -5.14 4.62 20.26
C TYR A 135 -5.27 5.82 21.22
N ARG A 136 -4.83 7.02 20.82
CA ARG A 136 -4.95 8.24 21.65
C ARG A 136 -6.39 8.73 21.80
N LEU A 137 -7.29 8.20 21.01
CA LEU A 137 -8.73 8.48 21.08
C LEU A 137 -9.53 7.33 21.72
N ASP A 138 -8.83 6.31 22.26
CA ASP A 138 -9.48 5.21 22.98
C ASP A 138 -10.20 5.75 24.23
N GLU A 139 -11.29 5.09 24.64
CA GLU A 139 -12.03 5.40 25.86
C GLU A 139 -12.61 6.83 25.91
N GLY A 140 -12.79 7.48 24.76
CA GLY A 140 -13.30 8.84 24.65
C GLY A 140 -12.27 9.93 25.00
N LEU A 141 -11.00 9.58 25.07
CA LEU A 141 -9.91 10.54 25.19
C LEU A 141 -9.83 11.41 23.94
N ASP A 142 -9.52 12.67 24.11
CA ASP A 142 -9.24 13.61 23.04
C ASP A 142 -8.24 14.66 23.55
N PRO A 143 -6.95 14.29 23.66
CA PRO A 143 -5.94 15.16 24.24
C PRO A 143 -5.75 16.43 23.40
N PRO A 144 -5.38 17.56 24.03
CA PRO A 144 -5.01 18.77 23.30
C PRO A 144 -3.72 18.52 22.50
N THR A 145 -3.59 19.22 21.39
CA THR A 145 -2.34 19.31 20.60
C THR A 145 -1.53 20.54 21.02
N ASN A 146 -0.26 20.61 20.61
CA ASN A 146 0.63 21.72 20.95
C ASN A 146 0.17 23.09 20.43
N ASP A 147 -0.64 23.10 19.38
CA ASP A 147 -1.21 24.29 18.73
C ASP A 147 -2.62 24.68 19.25
N ASN A 148 -2.99 24.17 20.44
CA ASN A 148 -4.31 24.36 21.07
C ASN A 148 -5.51 23.72 20.33
N GLY A 149 -5.26 22.87 19.33
CA GLY A 149 -6.27 22.03 18.71
C GLY A 149 -6.57 20.76 19.54
N ARG A 150 -7.41 19.90 19.00
CA ARG A 150 -7.69 18.58 19.54
C ARG A 150 -7.08 17.49 18.69
N PHE A 151 -6.70 16.39 19.31
CA PHE A 151 -6.14 15.25 18.59
C PHE A 151 -7.12 14.69 17.54
N SER A 152 -8.42 14.73 17.85
CA SER A 152 -9.51 14.37 16.94
C SER A 152 -9.63 15.28 15.70
N ASP A 153 -9.03 16.48 15.71
CA ASP A 153 -9.02 17.35 14.53
C ASP A 153 -8.21 16.69 13.40
N MET A 154 -7.14 15.99 13.78
CA MET A 154 -6.23 15.33 12.83
C MET A 154 -6.47 13.83 12.69
N HIS A 155 -7.03 13.14 13.69
CA HIS A 155 -7.14 11.68 13.71
C HIS A 155 -8.57 11.18 13.83
N GLY A 156 -8.77 9.94 13.33
CA GLY A 156 -10.03 9.22 13.41
C GLY A 156 -10.03 8.15 14.52
N HIS A 157 -11.23 7.74 14.91
CA HIS A 157 -11.46 6.66 15.87
C HIS A 157 -12.59 5.74 15.40
N GLY A 158 -12.50 4.46 15.74
CA GLY A 158 -13.52 3.46 15.42
C GLY A 158 -13.51 2.93 13.99
N GLY A 159 -12.55 3.37 13.15
CA GLY A 159 -12.34 2.81 11.84
C GLY A 159 -11.68 1.42 11.87
N GLU A 160 -11.45 0.87 10.70
CA GLU A 160 -10.88 -0.48 10.59
C GLU A 160 -9.35 -0.50 10.71
N TRP A 161 -8.69 0.65 10.46
CA TRP A 161 -7.23 0.79 10.37
C TRP A 161 -6.64 1.19 11.72
N ARG A 162 -6.31 0.19 12.55
CA ARG A 162 -5.78 0.42 13.89
C ARG A 162 -4.36 0.97 13.87
N ILE A 163 -4.13 2.01 14.67
CA ILE A 163 -2.84 2.66 14.92
C ILE A 163 -2.56 2.58 16.41
N GLU A 164 -1.37 2.11 16.78
CA GLU A 164 -0.92 1.98 18.16
C GLU A 164 0.45 2.64 18.33
N LYS A 165 0.75 3.01 19.59
CA LYS A 165 2.08 3.46 20.00
C LYS A 165 3.08 2.32 19.80
N GLN A 166 4.26 2.63 19.31
CA GLN A 166 5.37 1.71 19.27
C GLN A 166 5.76 1.26 20.70
N ARG A 167 5.98 -0.03 20.89
CA ARG A 167 6.24 -0.62 22.22
C ARG A 167 7.72 -0.73 22.57
N LEU A 168 8.61 -0.73 21.58
CA LEU A 168 10.05 -0.78 21.81
C LEU A 168 10.58 0.60 22.13
N HIS A 169 11.28 0.67 23.23
CA HIS A 169 11.90 1.88 23.74
C HIS A 169 13.38 1.60 24.05
N TRP A 170 14.26 2.49 23.69
CA TRP A 170 15.70 2.34 23.89
C TRP A 170 16.32 3.65 24.37
N ASP A 171 17.01 3.64 25.49
CA ASP A 171 17.67 4.81 26.05
C ASP A 171 18.61 5.51 25.05
N VAL A 172 19.23 4.72 24.15
CA VAL A 172 20.07 5.27 23.08
C VAL A 172 19.28 6.10 22.06
N LEU A 173 18.03 5.75 21.80
CA LEU A 173 17.17 6.52 20.88
C LEU A 173 16.66 7.79 21.54
N ASP A 174 16.39 7.77 22.85
CA ASP A 174 16.05 8.98 23.60
C ASP A 174 17.23 9.94 23.63
N SER A 175 18.43 9.44 23.94
CA SER A 175 19.65 10.25 23.89
C SER A 175 19.92 10.82 22.49
N PHE A 176 19.62 10.06 21.44
CA PHE A 176 19.70 10.56 20.06
C PHE A 176 18.69 11.68 19.82
N SER A 177 17.46 11.51 20.28
CA SER A 177 16.40 12.52 20.15
C SER A 177 16.78 13.81 20.89
N ASP A 178 17.34 13.70 22.12
CA ASP A 178 17.83 14.84 22.89
C ASP A 178 18.98 15.57 22.18
N ALA A 179 19.91 14.83 21.58
CA ALA A 179 21.00 15.40 20.82
C ALA A 179 20.55 16.12 19.54
N VAL A 180 19.54 15.59 18.87
CA VAL A 180 18.93 16.18 17.66
C VAL A 180 18.20 17.48 18.02
N GLU A 181 17.51 17.52 19.16
CA GLU A 181 16.85 18.72 19.68
C GLU A 181 17.85 19.83 19.99
N GLN A 182 19.02 19.50 20.56
CA GLN A 182 20.13 20.46 20.78
C GLN A 182 20.66 21.08 19.49
N LEU A 183 20.45 20.41 18.34
CA LEU A 183 20.78 20.93 17.02
C LEU A 183 19.66 21.80 16.40
N GLY A 184 18.58 22.04 17.14
CA GLY A 184 17.46 22.87 16.71
C GLY A 184 16.38 22.13 15.91
N ILE A 185 16.37 20.79 15.92
CA ILE A 185 15.29 19.99 15.34
C ILE A 185 14.31 19.64 16.46
N GLU A 186 13.06 20.07 16.30
CA GLU A 186 12.02 19.93 17.32
C GLU A 186 11.66 18.46 17.58
N LYS A 187 11.44 18.11 18.86
CA LYS A 187 10.79 16.85 19.21
C LYS A 187 9.30 16.94 18.94
N ILE A 188 8.79 15.96 18.20
CA ILE A 188 7.37 15.86 17.89
C ILE A 188 6.80 14.52 18.31
N ASP A 189 5.57 14.55 18.78
CA ASP A 189 4.83 13.36 19.22
C ASP A 189 3.99 12.75 18.11
N ASP A 190 3.80 13.49 17.02
CA ASP A 190 2.93 13.09 15.92
C ASP A 190 3.47 13.61 14.58
N PHE A 191 3.74 12.69 13.67
CA PHE A 191 4.20 12.97 12.30
C PHE A 191 3.06 13.13 11.30
N ASN A 192 1.79 13.06 11.73
CA ASN A 192 0.64 12.91 10.83
C ASN A 192 -0.30 14.12 10.81
N THR A 193 0.19 15.27 11.23
CA THR A 193 -0.56 16.55 11.29
C THR A 193 -0.53 17.36 9.99
N GLY A 194 0.15 16.86 8.96
CA GLY A 194 0.36 17.57 7.69
C GLY A 194 1.75 18.21 7.59
N ASP A 195 2.49 18.29 8.70
CA ASP A 195 3.93 18.53 8.75
C ASP A 195 4.60 17.40 9.53
N ASN A 196 5.62 16.79 8.93
CA ASN A 196 6.38 15.69 9.53
C ASN A 196 7.84 16.08 9.81
N ALA A 197 8.15 17.37 9.89
CA ALA A 197 9.47 17.85 10.25
C ALA A 197 9.69 17.73 11.76
N GLY A 198 10.69 16.96 12.18
CA GLY A 198 10.98 16.77 13.60
C GLY A 198 11.67 15.45 13.91
N VAL A 199 11.84 15.17 15.19
CA VAL A 199 12.37 13.90 15.71
C VAL A 199 11.40 13.30 16.73
N GLY A 200 11.13 12.00 16.61
CA GLY A 200 10.23 11.28 17.51
C GLY A 200 10.12 9.80 17.18
N TYR A 201 9.32 9.10 17.95
CA TYR A 201 8.93 7.71 17.69
C TYR A 201 7.72 7.64 16.77
N PHE A 202 7.77 6.73 15.80
CA PHE A 202 6.64 6.52 14.91
C PHE A 202 5.50 5.75 15.58
N ASP A 203 4.27 6.14 15.29
CA ASP A 203 3.12 5.28 15.49
C ASP A 203 3.13 4.14 14.44
N VAL A 204 2.48 3.03 14.79
CA VAL A 204 2.56 1.79 14.00
C VAL A 204 1.19 1.15 13.77
N ASN A 205 1.05 0.50 12.62
CA ASN A 205 -0.14 -0.30 12.30
C ASN A 205 -0.09 -1.65 13.02
N GLN A 206 -0.47 -1.62 14.30
CA GLN A 206 -0.58 -2.77 15.18
C GLN A 206 -1.89 -2.75 15.94
N ARG A 207 -2.32 -3.93 16.40
CA ARG A 207 -3.42 -4.10 17.34
C ARG A 207 -3.04 -5.14 18.39
N ARG A 208 -2.95 -4.70 19.64
CA ARG A 208 -2.56 -5.56 20.79
C ARG A 208 -1.23 -6.29 20.55
N GLY A 209 -0.26 -5.61 19.92
CA GLY A 209 1.08 -6.15 19.65
C GLY A 209 1.19 -7.05 18.41
N TRP A 210 0.14 -7.22 17.64
CA TRP A 210 0.16 -7.93 16.37
C TRP A 210 0.11 -6.95 15.21
N ARG A 211 0.79 -7.26 14.10
CA ARG A 211 0.63 -6.51 12.85
C ARG A 211 -0.84 -6.41 12.48
N TRP A 212 -1.26 -5.20 12.12
CA TRP A 212 -2.59 -4.91 11.62
C TRP A 212 -2.49 -4.55 10.13
N SER A 213 -2.42 -5.58 9.27
CA SER A 213 -2.35 -5.42 7.82
C SER A 213 -3.71 -5.02 7.25
N THR A 214 -3.73 -4.49 6.04
CA THR A 214 -4.98 -4.17 5.33
C THR A 214 -5.85 -5.40 5.07
N SER A 215 -5.24 -6.57 4.92
CA SER A 215 -5.98 -7.84 4.90
C SER A 215 -6.76 -8.06 6.20
N LYS A 216 -6.14 -7.83 7.36
CA LYS A 216 -6.83 -7.94 8.66
C LYS A 216 -7.88 -6.87 8.86
N ALA A 217 -7.57 -5.63 8.50
CA ALA A 217 -8.45 -4.50 8.70
C ALA A 217 -9.70 -4.56 7.81
N PHE A 218 -9.51 -4.76 6.51
CA PHE A 218 -10.56 -4.58 5.53
C PHE A 218 -11.09 -5.87 4.90
N LEU A 219 -10.24 -6.90 4.72
CA LEU A 219 -10.62 -8.10 3.98
C LEU A 219 -11.14 -9.22 4.88
N HIS A 220 -10.47 -9.53 6.00
CA HIS A 220 -10.90 -10.60 6.91
C HIS A 220 -12.35 -10.44 7.40
N PRO A 221 -12.81 -9.24 7.78
CA PRO A 221 -14.19 -9.07 8.25
C PRO A 221 -15.27 -9.37 7.20
N ILE A 222 -14.91 -9.30 5.92
CA ILE A 222 -15.87 -9.36 4.81
C ILE A 222 -15.73 -10.59 3.92
N LYS A 223 -14.74 -11.45 4.14
CA LYS A 223 -14.44 -12.60 3.27
C LYS A 223 -15.58 -13.63 3.19
N SER A 224 -16.55 -13.57 4.08
CA SER A 224 -17.76 -14.40 4.06
C SER A 224 -18.92 -13.77 3.28
N ARG A 225 -18.79 -12.55 2.76
CA ARG A 225 -19.84 -11.92 1.95
C ARG A 225 -20.10 -12.74 0.67
N PRO A 226 -21.34 -13.11 0.37
CA PRO A 226 -21.64 -13.97 -0.78
C PRO A 226 -21.36 -13.32 -2.14
N ASN A 227 -21.34 -11.99 -2.18
CA ASN A 227 -21.07 -11.19 -3.37
C ASN A 227 -19.59 -10.79 -3.53
N LEU A 228 -18.69 -11.29 -2.67
CA LEU A 228 -17.25 -11.13 -2.79
C LEU A 228 -16.59 -12.46 -3.15
N THR A 229 -15.95 -12.50 -4.30
CA THR A 229 -15.12 -13.64 -4.72
C THR A 229 -13.64 -13.27 -4.58
N LEU A 230 -12.90 -14.04 -3.81
CA LEU A 230 -11.45 -13.87 -3.64
C LEU A 230 -10.69 -15.01 -4.34
N TRP A 231 -9.82 -14.65 -5.27
CA TRP A 231 -8.87 -15.58 -5.87
C TRP A 231 -7.44 -15.24 -5.46
N THR A 232 -6.80 -16.16 -4.77
CA THR A 232 -5.35 -16.14 -4.51
C THR A 232 -4.62 -17.04 -5.50
N GLN A 233 -3.30 -16.86 -5.64
CA GLN A 233 -2.48 -17.54 -6.66
C GLN A 233 -3.08 -17.36 -8.05
N ALA A 234 -3.57 -16.14 -8.30
CA ALA A 234 -4.23 -15.70 -9.51
C ALA A 234 -3.45 -14.54 -10.11
N GLN A 235 -2.46 -14.86 -10.94
CA GLN A 235 -1.61 -13.88 -11.59
C GLN A 235 -2.34 -13.26 -12.78
N VAL A 236 -2.60 -11.97 -12.74
CA VAL A 236 -3.11 -11.24 -13.90
C VAL A 236 -1.95 -11.02 -14.87
N GLU A 237 -2.13 -11.47 -16.10
CA GLU A 237 -1.15 -11.35 -17.17
C GLU A 237 -1.33 -10.04 -17.94
N LYS A 238 -2.59 -9.68 -18.23
CA LYS A 238 -2.95 -8.44 -18.94
C LYS A 238 -4.43 -8.13 -18.72
N ILE A 239 -4.83 -6.89 -18.99
CA ILE A 239 -6.24 -6.50 -19.09
C ILE A 239 -6.77 -6.80 -20.50
N SER A 240 -8.07 -7.09 -20.57
CA SER A 240 -8.80 -7.27 -21.82
C SER A 240 -9.34 -5.93 -22.31
N LEU A 241 -8.98 -5.56 -23.53
CA LEU A 241 -9.39 -4.30 -24.14
C LEU A 241 -10.21 -4.59 -25.40
N SER A 242 -11.39 -3.99 -25.53
CA SER A 242 -12.20 -3.95 -26.75
C SER A 242 -12.08 -2.58 -27.41
N HIS A 243 -12.25 -2.54 -28.71
CA HIS A 243 -12.36 -1.28 -29.45
C HIS A 243 -13.69 -0.60 -29.10
N ASN A 244 -13.65 0.68 -28.81
CA ASN A 244 -14.83 1.50 -28.56
C ASN A 244 -14.73 2.77 -29.42
N THR A 245 -15.82 3.11 -30.09
CA THR A 245 -15.87 4.28 -31.00
C THR A 245 -15.67 5.60 -30.25
N ASP A 246 -16.10 5.67 -28.97
CA ASP A 246 -16.10 6.93 -28.19
C ASP A 246 -14.76 7.18 -27.50
N TYR A 247 -14.07 6.08 -27.07
CA TYR A 247 -12.85 6.15 -26.23
C TYR A 247 -11.66 5.42 -26.83
N HIS A 248 -11.68 5.01 -28.09
CA HIS A 248 -10.72 4.13 -28.78
C HIS A 248 -10.59 2.74 -28.14
N PHE A 249 -10.48 2.63 -26.79
CA PHE A 249 -10.40 1.37 -26.05
C PHE A 249 -11.23 1.42 -24.78
N GLN A 250 -11.92 0.31 -24.51
CA GLN A 250 -12.63 0.06 -23.27
C GLN A 250 -12.05 -1.18 -22.60
N CYS A 251 -11.73 -1.08 -21.30
CA CYS A 251 -11.34 -2.25 -20.51
C CYS A 251 -12.58 -3.09 -20.17
N THR A 252 -12.58 -4.35 -20.59
CA THR A 252 -13.73 -5.26 -20.45
C THR A 252 -13.47 -6.39 -19.47
N GLY A 253 -12.24 -6.56 -18.99
CA GLY A 253 -11.87 -7.66 -18.10
C GLY A 253 -10.38 -7.84 -17.94
N ALA A 254 -9.99 -9.04 -17.57
CA ALA A 254 -8.59 -9.42 -17.39
C ALA A 254 -8.35 -10.88 -17.76
N VAL A 255 -7.13 -11.17 -18.20
CA VAL A 255 -6.61 -12.52 -18.43
C VAL A 255 -5.78 -12.93 -17.21
N VAL A 256 -6.16 -14.02 -16.58
CA VAL A 256 -5.65 -14.48 -15.29
C VAL A 256 -5.09 -15.88 -15.40
N GLN A 257 -3.83 -16.08 -14.99
CA GLN A 257 -3.24 -17.40 -14.82
C GLN A 257 -3.57 -17.92 -13.42
N ARG A 258 -4.31 -19.01 -13.34
CA ARG A 258 -4.73 -19.62 -12.06
C ARG A 258 -4.76 -21.14 -12.17
N LYS A 259 -4.15 -21.83 -11.17
CA LYS A 259 -4.13 -23.31 -11.12
C LYS A 259 -3.64 -23.96 -12.42
N GLY A 260 -2.61 -23.37 -13.05
CA GLY A 260 -2.05 -23.87 -14.31
C GLY A 260 -2.90 -23.63 -15.56
N LYS A 261 -4.00 -22.88 -15.44
CA LYS A 261 -4.90 -22.55 -16.57
C LYS A 261 -5.02 -21.03 -16.72
N GLN A 262 -5.13 -20.60 -17.96
CA GLN A 262 -5.49 -19.23 -18.30
C GLN A 262 -7.01 -19.11 -18.31
N VAL A 263 -7.54 -18.11 -17.62
CA VAL A 263 -8.96 -17.82 -17.48
C VAL A 263 -9.19 -16.35 -17.82
N GLU A 264 -10.16 -16.06 -18.67
CA GLU A 264 -10.61 -14.68 -18.89
C GLU A 264 -11.81 -14.37 -17.98
N VAL A 265 -11.70 -13.24 -17.24
CA VAL A 265 -12.78 -12.71 -16.40
C VAL A 265 -13.26 -11.38 -17.00
N LYS A 266 -14.58 -11.15 -16.95
CA LYS A 266 -15.22 -9.97 -17.56
C LYS A 266 -15.88 -9.09 -16.51
N ALA A 267 -15.65 -7.79 -16.61
CA ALA A 267 -16.29 -6.77 -15.79
C ALA A 267 -17.49 -6.17 -16.53
N LYS A 268 -18.61 -5.99 -15.82
CA LYS A 268 -19.77 -5.27 -16.35
C LYS A 268 -19.64 -3.77 -16.15
N ARG A 269 -18.93 -3.33 -15.11
CA ARG A 269 -18.77 -1.92 -14.76
C ARG A 269 -17.30 -1.50 -14.88
N GLU A 270 -16.43 -1.99 -13.97
CA GLU A 270 -15.05 -1.51 -13.92
C GLU A 270 -14.04 -2.61 -13.63
N VAL A 271 -12.84 -2.44 -14.18
CA VAL A 271 -11.62 -3.13 -13.79
C VAL A 271 -10.72 -2.12 -13.06
N ILE A 272 -10.40 -2.42 -11.80
CA ILE A 272 -9.63 -1.55 -10.94
C ILE A 272 -8.23 -2.13 -10.77
N LEU A 273 -7.23 -1.39 -11.24
CA LEU A 273 -5.84 -1.80 -11.18
C LEU A 273 -5.20 -1.31 -9.89
N ALA A 274 -5.06 -2.21 -8.91
CA ALA A 274 -4.53 -1.96 -7.57
C ALA A 274 -3.29 -2.83 -7.24
N ALA A 275 -2.49 -3.16 -8.29
CA ALA A 275 -1.36 -4.09 -8.19
C ALA A 275 -0.05 -3.42 -7.69
N GLY A 276 -0.12 -2.17 -7.26
CA GLY A 276 1.02 -1.39 -6.73
C GLY A 276 1.85 -0.72 -7.82
N ALA A 277 2.81 0.11 -7.38
CA ALA A 277 3.56 1.02 -8.24
C ALA A 277 4.43 0.31 -9.31
N ILE A 278 4.76 -0.96 -9.13
CA ILE A 278 5.54 -1.75 -10.08
C ILE A 278 4.63 -2.59 -11.00
N ASN A 279 3.70 -3.35 -10.40
CA ASN A 279 2.91 -4.29 -11.18
C ASN A 279 1.76 -3.63 -11.97
N SER A 280 1.21 -2.50 -11.49
CA SER A 280 0.17 -1.79 -12.25
C SER A 280 0.69 -1.26 -13.58
N PRO A 281 1.82 -0.54 -13.65
CA PRO A 281 2.44 -0.20 -14.93
C PRO A 281 2.81 -1.42 -15.78
N GLN A 282 3.33 -2.49 -15.16
CA GLN A 282 3.68 -3.71 -15.88
C GLN A 282 2.47 -4.33 -16.58
N ILE A 283 1.34 -4.46 -15.89
CA ILE A 283 0.11 -5.01 -16.47
C ILE A 283 -0.39 -4.14 -17.63
N LEU A 284 -0.32 -2.82 -17.51
CA LEU A 284 -0.66 -1.90 -18.61
C LEU A 284 0.27 -2.12 -19.83
N GLN A 285 1.57 -2.18 -19.60
CA GLN A 285 2.56 -2.41 -20.65
C GLN A 285 2.34 -3.77 -21.34
N LEU A 286 2.11 -4.84 -20.58
CA LEU A 286 1.78 -6.17 -21.12
C LEU A 286 0.45 -6.18 -21.89
N SER A 287 -0.41 -5.20 -21.67
CA SER A 287 -1.68 -5.03 -22.38
C SER A 287 -1.57 -4.15 -23.63
N GLY A 288 -0.37 -3.63 -23.93
CA GLY A 288 -0.10 -2.76 -25.08
C GLY A 288 -0.27 -1.27 -24.78
N ILE A 289 -0.33 -0.87 -23.50
CA ILE A 289 -0.43 0.52 -23.06
C ILE A 289 0.89 0.91 -22.38
N GLY A 290 1.72 1.70 -23.02
CA GLY A 290 3.04 2.06 -22.49
C GLY A 290 3.96 2.69 -23.54
N PRO A 291 5.24 2.96 -23.20
CA PRO A 291 6.19 3.53 -24.13
C PRO A 291 6.37 2.67 -25.36
N GLY A 292 5.98 3.18 -26.54
CA GLY A 292 5.89 2.41 -27.77
C GLY A 292 7.21 1.75 -28.20
N SER A 293 8.34 2.41 -27.99
CA SER A 293 9.68 1.87 -28.25
C SER A 293 10.00 0.67 -27.35
N LEU A 294 9.67 0.76 -26.06
CA LEU A 294 9.85 -0.32 -25.09
C LEU A 294 8.98 -1.52 -25.44
N LEU A 295 7.69 -1.29 -25.70
CA LEU A 295 6.76 -2.37 -26.05
C LEU A 295 7.19 -3.12 -27.28
N LYS A 296 7.59 -2.42 -28.34
CA LYS A 296 8.10 -3.01 -29.59
C LYS A 296 9.37 -3.86 -29.36
N LYS A 297 10.28 -3.39 -28.48
CA LYS A 297 11.50 -4.14 -28.11
C LYS A 297 11.17 -5.52 -27.52
N TYR A 298 10.04 -5.65 -26.81
CA TYR A 298 9.58 -6.91 -26.22
C TYR A 298 8.52 -7.64 -27.05
N GLY A 299 8.29 -7.23 -28.31
CA GLY A 299 7.32 -7.88 -29.19
C GLY A 299 5.86 -7.65 -28.79
N ILE A 300 5.57 -6.63 -27.98
CA ILE A 300 4.22 -6.29 -27.54
C ILE A 300 3.62 -5.29 -28.52
N GLY A 301 2.43 -5.60 -29.05
CA GLY A 301 1.67 -4.71 -29.93
C GLY A 301 1.26 -3.43 -29.20
N VAL A 302 1.66 -2.26 -29.73
CA VAL A 302 1.33 -0.95 -29.16
C VAL A 302 -0.12 -0.62 -29.47
N LYS A 303 -0.94 -0.43 -28.45
CA LYS A 303 -2.32 0.07 -28.54
C LYS A 303 -2.41 1.55 -28.23
N LEU A 304 -1.73 1.97 -27.14
CA LEU A 304 -1.61 3.36 -26.72
C LEU A 304 -0.15 3.63 -26.34
N ASP A 305 0.45 4.63 -26.98
CA ASP A 305 1.80 5.09 -26.65
C ASP A 305 1.71 6.14 -25.54
N LEU A 306 2.03 5.73 -24.32
CA LEU A 306 1.94 6.56 -23.11
C LEU A 306 3.18 6.30 -22.22
N PRO A 307 3.63 7.29 -21.43
CA PRO A 307 4.81 7.18 -20.57
C PRO A 307 4.53 6.35 -19.30
N VAL A 308 3.91 5.18 -19.46
CA VAL A 308 3.54 4.31 -18.32
C VAL A 308 4.81 3.70 -17.72
N GLY A 309 5.05 4.01 -16.45
CA GLY A 309 6.21 3.53 -15.69
C GLY A 309 7.41 4.48 -15.66
N ASP A 310 7.38 5.58 -16.42
CA ASP A 310 8.54 6.49 -16.56
C ASP A 310 8.77 7.40 -15.35
N ASN A 311 7.77 7.62 -14.49
CA ASN A 311 7.84 8.55 -13.38
C ASN A 311 7.79 7.86 -12.01
N LEU A 312 8.47 6.73 -11.85
CA LEU A 312 8.57 6.07 -10.56
C LEU A 312 9.40 6.92 -9.59
N GLN A 313 8.80 7.25 -8.45
CA GLN A 313 9.46 7.99 -7.36
C GLN A 313 9.48 7.12 -6.11
N ASP A 314 10.51 7.28 -5.28
CA ASP A 314 10.63 6.61 -4.00
C ASP A 314 11.16 7.57 -2.93
N HIS A 315 10.90 7.28 -1.68
CA HIS A 315 11.36 8.09 -0.56
C HIS A 315 12.86 7.92 -0.32
N LEU A 316 13.58 9.04 -0.18
CA LEU A 316 14.97 9.00 0.27
C LEU A 316 15.01 8.63 1.76
N GLN A 317 15.73 7.58 2.09
CA GLN A 317 15.96 7.15 3.46
C GLN A 317 17.45 6.98 3.72
N ILE A 318 17.92 7.52 4.86
CA ILE A 318 19.28 7.29 5.37
C ILE A 318 19.17 6.51 6.68
N ARG A 319 20.00 5.49 6.85
CA ARG A 319 20.20 4.79 8.12
C ARG A 319 21.53 5.22 8.70
N ALA A 320 21.50 6.05 9.73
CA ALA A 320 22.69 6.41 10.48
C ALA A 320 23.11 5.23 11.38
N VAL A 321 24.38 4.87 11.34
CA VAL A 321 24.95 3.78 12.14
C VAL A 321 26.02 4.35 13.06
N TYR A 322 25.82 4.20 14.37
CA TYR A 322 26.72 4.67 15.39
C TYR A 322 27.27 3.52 16.23
N LYS A 323 28.54 3.59 16.60
CA LYS A 323 29.13 2.74 17.64
C LYS A 323 28.86 3.37 18.99
N VAL A 324 28.01 2.73 19.79
CA VAL A 324 27.66 3.22 21.14
C VAL A 324 28.41 2.46 22.23
N LYS A 325 28.63 3.13 23.37
CA LYS A 325 29.25 2.58 24.58
C LYS A 325 28.38 2.91 25.79
N GLY A 326 28.41 2.05 26.82
CA GLY A 326 27.74 2.30 28.10
C GLY A 326 26.22 2.12 28.09
N THR A 327 25.63 1.56 27.00
CA THR A 327 24.20 1.28 26.91
C THR A 327 23.93 -0.07 26.23
N ARG A 328 22.73 -0.60 26.45
CA ARG A 328 22.27 -1.83 25.80
C ARG A 328 21.78 -1.56 24.40
N THR A 329 22.04 -2.49 23.49
CA THR A 329 21.53 -2.47 22.11
C THR A 329 21.05 -3.87 21.74
N LEU A 330 20.34 -4.01 20.59
CA LEU A 330 19.93 -5.32 20.06
C LEU A 330 21.10 -6.28 19.84
N ASN A 331 22.33 -5.76 19.68
CA ASN A 331 23.52 -6.60 19.48
C ASN A 331 24.06 -7.20 20.77
N THR A 332 23.53 -6.81 21.91
CA THR A 332 23.97 -7.26 23.26
C THR A 332 22.91 -8.09 23.98
N LEU A 333 21.82 -8.46 23.29
CA LEU A 333 20.75 -9.32 23.81
C LEU A 333 20.99 -10.80 23.54
#